data_e0ac85a149edbf2179bb21d3d364fd1f
#
_entry.id   e0ac85a149edbf2179bb21d3d364fd1f
#
_cell.length_a   1.000
_cell.length_b   1.000
_cell.length_c   1.000
_cell.angle_alpha   90.00
_cell.angle_beta   90.00
_cell.angle_gamma   90.00
#
_symmetry.space_group_name_H-M   'P 1'
#
loop_
_entity.id
_entity.type
_entity.pdbx_description
1 polymer ?
#
loop_
_entity_poly.entity_id
_entity_poly.type
_entity_poly.pdbx_seq_one_letter_code
_entity_poly.pdbx_strand_id
1 'polypeptide(L)'
;MKLSDMQLFRGLEEDDISSLLSCLNSVKRNYKKGEVILSEGSIIENIGIVLSGMVMISCNDIWGNTSILGSVAPGSVFAEVYACIPGQPMLVTVSAVEDTSVLFMNVGRVLTTCTNACPFHTNLARNLLTVCAHKSLQLSQRILHTSSKSIRGRLMSYFSECAKHAGSNSFLIPYNRQQLADYLNVDRSTMCNELSKMQKDGMVEYKKNRILLKD
;
A
#
# COMPACT_ATOMS: atom_id res chain seq x y z
N MET A 1 -3.66 3.80 -18.31
CA MET A 1 -2.34 3.44 -17.75
C MET A 1 -1.89 2.18 -18.47
N LYS A 2 -0.69 2.15 -19.03
CA LYS A 2 -0.10 0.97 -19.65
C LYS A 2 0.44 0.04 -18.57
N LEU A 3 0.56 -1.26 -18.87
CA LEU A 3 1.14 -2.22 -17.93
C LEU A 3 2.63 -1.93 -17.69
N SER A 4 3.35 -1.51 -18.70
CA SER A 4 4.77 -1.10 -18.62
C SER A 4 5.04 0.09 -17.68
N ASP A 5 4.02 0.92 -17.39
CA ASP A 5 4.12 2.02 -16.44
C ASP A 5 4.06 1.54 -14.96
N MET A 6 3.60 0.31 -14.74
CA MET A 6 3.42 -0.24 -13.39
C MET A 6 4.74 -0.75 -12.82
N GLN A 7 4.96 -0.53 -11.52
CA GLN A 7 6.20 -0.93 -10.85
C GLN A 7 6.55 -2.41 -11.05
N LEU A 8 5.55 -3.29 -11.07
CA LEU A 8 5.75 -4.73 -11.24
C LEU A 8 6.31 -5.10 -12.61
N PHE A 9 5.96 -4.35 -13.65
CA PHE A 9 6.41 -4.60 -15.04
C PHE A 9 7.56 -3.67 -15.49
N ARG A 10 8.16 -2.96 -14.55
CA ARG A 10 9.24 -2.02 -14.86
C ARG A 10 10.40 -2.71 -15.60
N GLY A 11 10.81 -2.11 -16.72
CA GLY A 11 11.91 -2.63 -17.56
C GLY A 11 11.49 -3.77 -18.50
N LEU A 12 10.18 -3.96 -18.72
CA LEU A 12 9.62 -4.87 -19.71
C LEU A 12 8.86 -4.06 -20.76
N GLU A 13 8.96 -4.47 -22.03
CA GLU A 13 8.18 -3.91 -23.11
C GLU A 13 6.78 -4.54 -23.18
N GLU A 14 5.81 -3.88 -23.81
CA GLU A 14 4.42 -4.36 -23.86
C GLU A 14 4.28 -5.75 -24.51
N ASP A 15 5.08 -6.07 -25.53
CA ASP A 15 5.07 -7.38 -26.19
C ASP A 15 5.60 -8.48 -25.27
N ASP A 16 6.63 -8.16 -24.48
CA ASP A 16 7.20 -9.06 -23.49
C ASP A 16 6.18 -9.31 -22.36
N ILE A 17 5.50 -8.25 -21.91
CA ILE A 17 4.45 -8.34 -20.88
C ILE A 17 3.31 -9.22 -21.40
N SER A 18 2.87 -9.06 -22.65
CA SER A 18 1.79 -9.84 -23.24
C SER A 18 2.14 -11.33 -23.27
N SER A 19 3.37 -11.66 -23.68
CA SER A 19 3.90 -13.03 -23.70
C SER A 19 3.99 -13.61 -22.27
N LEU A 20 4.46 -12.80 -21.31
CA LEU A 20 4.59 -13.15 -19.92
C LEU A 20 3.22 -13.44 -19.28
N LEU A 21 2.22 -12.59 -19.51
CA LEU A 21 0.86 -12.77 -18.98
C LEU A 21 0.21 -14.07 -19.48
N SER A 22 0.46 -14.45 -20.73
CA SER A 22 0.02 -15.73 -21.28
C SER A 22 0.71 -16.90 -20.56
N CYS A 23 2.02 -16.84 -20.37
CA CYS A 23 2.79 -17.86 -19.68
C CYS A 23 2.36 -18.05 -18.21
N LEU A 24 1.99 -16.96 -17.54
CA LEU A 24 1.55 -16.96 -16.13
C LEU A 24 0.08 -17.37 -15.94
N ASN A 25 -0.65 -17.68 -17.02
CA ASN A 25 -2.12 -17.91 -16.97
C ASN A 25 -2.83 -16.77 -16.24
N SER A 26 -2.45 -15.54 -16.54
CA SER A 26 -3.06 -14.38 -15.91
C SER A 26 -4.50 -14.20 -16.35
N VAL A 27 -5.35 -13.80 -15.40
CA VAL A 27 -6.78 -13.64 -15.61
C VAL A 27 -7.21 -12.24 -15.21
N LYS A 28 -7.81 -11.52 -16.14
CA LYS A 28 -8.47 -10.24 -15.85
C LYS A 28 -9.90 -10.48 -15.39
N ARG A 29 -10.29 -9.84 -14.28
CA ARG A 29 -11.66 -9.86 -13.74
C ARG A 29 -12.14 -8.45 -13.45
N ASN A 30 -13.45 -8.24 -13.64
CA ASN A 30 -14.11 -6.98 -13.33
C ASN A 30 -15.07 -7.20 -12.18
N TYR A 31 -15.11 -6.22 -11.28
CA TYR A 31 -15.92 -6.23 -10.07
C TYR A 31 -16.75 -4.96 -10.00
N LYS A 32 -17.98 -5.06 -9.55
CA LYS A 32 -18.84 -3.92 -9.27
C LYS A 32 -18.52 -3.33 -7.91
N LYS A 33 -18.86 -2.08 -7.74
CA LYS A 33 -18.77 -1.40 -6.44
C LYS A 33 -19.40 -2.26 -5.33
N GLY A 34 -18.65 -2.50 -4.24
CA GLY A 34 -19.07 -3.28 -3.08
C GLY A 34 -18.84 -4.79 -3.20
N GLU A 35 -18.45 -5.31 -4.37
CA GLU A 35 -18.17 -6.74 -4.51
C GLU A 35 -16.89 -7.14 -3.77
N VAL A 36 -16.94 -8.30 -3.12
CA VAL A 36 -15.78 -8.92 -2.48
C VAL A 36 -14.92 -9.57 -3.55
N ILE A 37 -13.65 -9.20 -3.57
CA ILE A 37 -12.63 -9.71 -4.51
C ILE A 37 -11.92 -10.92 -3.92
N LEU A 38 -11.50 -10.81 -2.65
CA LEU A 38 -10.87 -11.87 -1.87
C LEU A 38 -11.44 -11.83 -0.45
N SER A 39 -11.80 -12.98 0.09
CA SER A 39 -12.42 -13.10 1.41
C SER A 39 -11.38 -13.45 2.48
N GLU A 40 -11.57 -12.92 3.67
CA GLU A 40 -10.90 -13.39 4.88
C GLU A 40 -11.06 -14.90 5.04
N GLY A 41 -10.04 -15.60 5.53
CA GLY A 41 -9.97 -17.05 5.71
C GLY A 41 -9.67 -17.84 4.43
N SER A 42 -9.74 -17.24 3.24
CA SER A 42 -9.39 -17.93 2.00
C SER A 42 -7.87 -18.12 1.87
N ILE A 43 -7.47 -19.25 1.28
CA ILE A 43 -6.08 -19.50 0.87
C ILE A 43 -5.98 -19.13 -0.61
N ILE A 44 -5.02 -18.31 -0.96
CA ILE A 44 -4.84 -17.80 -2.32
C ILE A 44 -3.42 -18.06 -2.83
N GLU A 45 -3.30 -18.22 -4.14
CA GLU A 45 -2.03 -18.40 -4.84
C GLU A 45 -1.77 -17.29 -5.87
N ASN A 46 -2.73 -16.38 -6.02
CA ASN A 46 -2.66 -15.33 -7.00
C ASN A 46 -2.49 -13.96 -6.34
N ILE A 47 -1.54 -13.17 -6.86
CA ILE A 47 -1.47 -11.74 -6.57
C ILE A 47 -2.47 -11.00 -7.44
N GLY A 48 -3.03 -9.90 -6.92
CA GLY A 48 -3.89 -9.00 -7.66
C GLY A 48 -3.17 -7.70 -8.02
N ILE A 49 -3.43 -7.18 -9.23
CA ILE A 49 -3.01 -5.86 -9.67
C ILE A 49 -4.25 -5.07 -10.03
N VAL A 50 -4.42 -3.90 -9.47
CA VAL A 50 -5.53 -3.01 -9.83
C VAL A 50 -5.21 -2.36 -11.18
N LEU A 51 -6.03 -2.64 -12.20
CA LEU A 51 -5.89 -2.02 -13.52
C LEU A 51 -6.65 -0.70 -13.62
N SER A 52 -7.85 -0.64 -13.03
CA SER A 52 -8.69 0.56 -12.91
C SER A 52 -9.60 0.43 -11.70
N GLY A 53 -10.13 1.55 -11.23
CA GLY A 53 -10.92 1.60 -10.00
C GLY A 53 -10.05 1.60 -8.75
N MET A 54 -10.59 1.14 -7.63
CA MET A 54 -9.90 1.12 -6.34
C MET A 54 -10.39 -0.06 -5.50
N VAL A 55 -9.49 -0.72 -4.79
CA VAL A 55 -9.84 -1.75 -3.82
C VAL A 55 -9.58 -1.29 -2.40
N MET A 56 -10.38 -1.77 -1.46
CA MET A 56 -10.26 -1.52 -0.03
C MET A 56 -9.86 -2.82 0.67
N ILE A 57 -8.91 -2.72 1.60
CA ILE A 57 -8.49 -3.81 2.46
C ILE A 57 -9.07 -3.54 3.85
N SER A 58 -9.86 -4.47 4.36
CA SER A 58 -10.53 -4.37 5.66
C SER A 58 -10.45 -5.68 6.43
N CYS A 59 -10.57 -5.62 7.73
CA CYS A 59 -10.78 -6.78 8.59
C CYS A 59 -12.01 -6.54 9.47
N ASN A 60 -12.72 -7.62 9.80
CA ASN A 60 -13.83 -7.58 10.74
C ASN A 60 -13.38 -8.17 12.08
N ASP A 61 -13.82 -7.55 13.17
CA ASP A 61 -13.69 -8.17 14.47
C ASP A 61 -14.84 -9.17 14.75
N ILE A 62 -14.73 -9.90 15.85
CA ILE A 62 -15.75 -10.89 16.26
C ILE A 62 -17.11 -10.26 16.59
N TRP A 63 -17.19 -8.96 16.78
CA TRP A 63 -18.42 -8.21 17.03
C TRP A 63 -19.02 -7.60 15.76
N GLY A 64 -18.37 -7.80 14.59
CA GLY A 64 -18.84 -7.29 13.31
C GLY A 64 -18.41 -5.86 12.99
N ASN A 65 -17.52 -5.25 13.80
CA ASN A 65 -16.97 -3.94 13.44
C ASN A 65 -15.94 -4.09 12.32
N THR A 66 -16.05 -3.27 11.30
CA THR A 66 -15.11 -3.26 10.18
C THR A 66 -14.01 -2.22 10.40
N SER A 67 -12.77 -2.65 10.39
CA SER A 67 -11.60 -1.79 10.38
C SER A 67 -10.99 -1.71 8.99
N ILE A 68 -10.86 -0.51 8.44
CA ILE A 68 -10.21 -0.28 7.15
C ILE A 68 -8.71 -0.19 7.39
N LEU A 69 -7.95 -1.09 6.76
CA LEU A 69 -6.48 -1.13 6.85
C LEU A 69 -5.81 -0.27 5.78
N GLY A 70 -6.47 -0.09 4.63
CA GLY A 70 -5.96 0.72 3.54
C GLY A 70 -6.73 0.55 2.25
N SER A 71 -6.29 1.28 1.22
CA SER A 71 -6.79 1.18 -0.15
C SER A 71 -5.64 0.97 -1.12
N VAL A 72 -5.94 0.33 -2.25
CA VAL A 72 -4.97 0.05 -3.31
C VAL A 72 -5.47 0.69 -4.60
N ALA A 73 -4.66 1.59 -5.12
CA ALA A 73 -4.93 2.36 -6.33
C ALA A 73 -4.48 1.61 -7.61
N PRO A 74 -4.90 2.07 -8.79
CA PRO A 74 -4.43 1.52 -10.06
C PRO A 74 -2.90 1.47 -10.17
N GLY A 75 -2.39 0.39 -10.74
CA GLY A 75 -0.96 0.10 -10.89
C GLY A 75 -0.32 -0.57 -9.69
N SER A 76 -1.04 -0.70 -8.58
CA SER A 76 -0.50 -1.30 -7.35
C SER A 76 -0.91 -2.76 -7.20
N VAL A 77 -0.01 -3.53 -6.58
CA VAL A 77 -0.19 -4.95 -6.26
C VAL A 77 -0.88 -5.09 -4.90
N PHE A 78 -1.70 -6.12 -4.72
CA PHE A 78 -2.26 -6.51 -3.43
C PHE A 78 -2.28 -8.04 -3.27
N ALA A 79 -2.45 -8.49 -2.02
CA ALA A 79 -2.50 -9.89 -1.62
C ALA A 79 -1.21 -10.70 -1.85
N GLU A 80 -0.10 -10.03 -2.21
CA GLU A 80 1.19 -10.65 -2.47
C GLU A 80 1.75 -11.37 -1.24
N VAL A 81 1.54 -10.84 -0.05
CA VAL A 81 2.02 -11.45 1.20
C VAL A 81 1.41 -12.83 1.39
N TYR A 82 0.10 -12.96 1.17
CA TYR A 82 -0.60 -14.24 1.32
C TYR A 82 -0.28 -15.20 0.19
N ALA A 83 -0.25 -14.71 -1.05
CA ALA A 83 0.07 -15.54 -2.20
C ALA A 83 1.50 -16.10 -2.19
N CYS A 84 2.46 -15.38 -1.57
CA CYS A 84 3.84 -15.83 -1.44
C CYS A 84 4.08 -16.81 -0.28
N ILE A 85 3.13 -16.98 0.64
CA ILE A 85 3.24 -17.89 1.79
C ILE A 85 2.24 -19.05 1.60
N PRO A 86 2.69 -20.23 1.15
CA PRO A 86 1.80 -21.36 0.90
C PRO A 86 0.96 -21.71 2.14
N GLY A 87 -0.33 -21.91 1.94
CA GLY A 87 -1.25 -22.33 3.00
C GLY A 87 -1.62 -21.26 4.04
N GLN A 88 -1.14 -20.02 3.89
CA GLN A 88 -1.49 -18.93 4.78
C GLN A 88 -2.90 -18.40 4.47
N PRO A 89 -3.87 -18.53 5.40
CA PRO A 89 -5.20 -17.93 5.21
C PRO A 89 -5.11 -16.39 5.26
N MET A 90 -5.94 -15.74 4.45
CA MET A 90 -6.08 -14.29 4.48
C MET A 90 -6.67 -13.82 5.81
N LEU A 91 -6.05 -12.82 6.43
CA LEU A 91 -6.53 -12.15 7.65
C LEU A 91 -7.39 -10.93 7.34
N VAL A 92 -7.65 -10.69 6.06
CA VAL A 92 -8.34 -9.49 5.58
C VAL A 92 -9.27 -9.82 4.43
N THR A 93 -10.30 -8.99 4.26
CA THR A 93 -11.16 -8.99 3.08
C THR A 93 -10.73 -7.86 2.15
N VAL A 94 -10.71 -8.15 0.85
CA VAL A 94 -10.45 -7.18 -0.22
C VAL A 94 -11.73 -6.97 -1.01
N SER A 95 -12.21 -5.73 -1.11
CA SER A 95 -13.47 -5.38 -1.80
C SER A 95 -13.27 -4.20 -2.76
N ALA A 96 -14.12 -4.13 -3.78
CA ALA A 96 -14.12 -3.02 -4.75
C ALA A 96 -14.84 -1.78 -4.18
N VAL A 97 -14.16 -0.64 -4.15
CA VAL A 97 -14.75 0.64 -3.69
C VAL A 97 -15.62 1.28 -4.78
N GLU A 98 -15.31 1.00 -6.00
CA GLU A 98 -15.98 1.43 -7.23
C GLU A 98 -15.87 0.34 -8.28
N ASP A 99 -16.43 0.51 -9.48
CA ASP A 99 -16.26 -0.44 -10.58
C ASP A 99 -14.77 -0.62 -10.86
N THR A 100 -14.26 -1.83 -10.61
CA THR A 100 -12.82 -2.11 -10.52
C THR A 100 -12.44 -3.26 -11.44
N SER A 101 -11.33 -3.10 -12.15
CA SER A 101 -10.72 -4.16 -12.95
C SER A 101 -9.42 -4.62 -12.31
N VAL A 102 -9.27 -5.93 -12.14
CA VAL A 102 -8.11 -6.57 -11.49
C VAL A 102 -7.49 -7.61 -12.42
N LEU A 103 -6.18 -7.61 -12.52
CA LEU A 103 -5.40 -8.66 -13.14
C LEU A 103 -4.84 -9.57 -12.06
N PHE A 104 -5.14 -10.87 -12.15
CA PHE A 104 -4.60 -11.90 -11.27
C PHE A 104 -3.49 -12.67 -11.94
N MET A 105 -2.43 -12.97 -11.18
CA MET A 105 -1.29 -13.77 -11.64
C MET A 105 -0.87 -14.75 -10.55
N ASN A 106 -0.61 -16.00 -10.94
CA ASN A 106 -0.15 -17.03 -10.00
C ASN A 106 1.31 -16.81 -9.60
N VAL A 107 1.55 -16.66 -8.29
CA VAL A 107 2.89 -16.40 -7.74
C VAL A 107 3.83 -17.58 -7.95
N GLY A 108 3.35 -18.81 -7.83
CA GLY A 108 4.16 -19.99 -8.06
C GLY A 108 4.80 -19.97 -9.45
N ARG A 109 4.04 -19.54 -10.47
CA ARG A 109 4.55 -19.40 -11.84
C ARG A 109 5.48 -18.20 -12.01
N VAL A 110 5.30 -17.13 -11.22
CA VAL A 110 6.23 -15.98 -11.22
C VAL A 110 7.60 -16.38 -10.67
N LEU A 111 7.62 -17.22 -9.63
CA LEU A 111 8.84 -17.61 -8.92
C LEU A 111 9.55 -18.82 -9.54
N THR A 112 8.87 -19.60 -10.38
CA THR A 112 9.47 -20.76 -11.06
C THR A 112 10.03 -20.34 -12.41
N THR A 113 11.23 -20.81 -12.73
CA THR A 113 11.82 -20.64 -14.07
C THR A 113 10.96 -21.42 -15.07
N CYS A 114 10.45 -20.76 -16.11
CA CYS A 114 9.76 -21.48 -17.16
C CYS A 114 10.75 -22.37 -17.94
N THR A 115 10.25 -23.47 -18.52
CA THR A 115 11.04 -24.41 -19.33
C THR A 115 11.78 -23.73 -20.49
N ASN A 116 11.35 -22.54 -20.91
CA ASN A 116 11.92 -21.76 -22.00
C ASN A 116 12.99 -20.75 -21.53
N ALA A 117 13.42 -20.79 -20.25
CA ALA A 117 14.43 -19.89 -19.68
C ALA A 117 14.17 -18.40 -20.00
N CYS A 118 12.92 -17.98 -19.98
CA CYS A 118 12.48 -16.65 -20.38
C CYS A 118 13.07 -15.56 -19.45
N PRO A 119 13.86 -14.61 -19.94
CA PRO A 119 14.50 -13.57 -19.10
C PRO A 119 13.50 -12.67 -18.38
N PHE A 120 12.27 -12.60 -18.87
CA PHE A 120 11.22 -11.75 -18.34
C PHE A 120 10.71 -12.21 -16.96
N HIS A 121 10.70 -13.52 -16.68
CA HIS A 121 10.33 -14.05 -15.37
C HIS A 121 11.28 -13.58 -14.27
N THR A 122 12.58 -13.55 -14.55
CA THR A 122 13.59 -13.07 -13.58
C THR A 122 13.37 -11.58 -13.27
N ASN A 123 13.05 -10.77 -14.28
CA ASN A 123 12.74 -9.35 -14.08
C ASN A 123 11.46 -9.17 -13.27
N LEU A 124 10.40 -9.94 -13.59
CA LEU A 124 9.15 -9.88 -12.85
C LEU A 124 9.33 -10.29 -11.39
N ALA A 125 10.04 -11.38 -11.12
CA ALA A 125 10.34 -11.85 -9.77
C ALA A 125 11.14 -10.80 -8.97
N ARG A 126 12.15 -10.18 -9.59
CA ARG A 126 12.91 -9.08 -8.99
C ARG A 126 12.02 -7.87 -8.68
N ASN A 127 11.16 -7.50 -9.61
CA ASN A 127 10.23 -6.39 -9.40
C ASN A 127 9.22 -6.70 -8.28
N LEU A 128 8.70 -7.93 -8.21
CA LEU A 128 7.83 -8.37 -7.11
C LEU A 128 8.55 -8.29 -5.76
N LEU A 129 9.78 -8.78 -5.68
CA LEU A 129 10.61 -8.65 -4.48
C LEU A 129 10.80 -7.18 -4.08
N THR A 130 11.05 -6.31 -5.06
CA THR A 130 11.19 -4.86 -4.83
C THR A 130 9.89 -4.25 -4.30
N VAL A 131 8.73 -4.65 -4.83
CA VAL A 131 7.42 -4.21 -4.33
C VAL A 131 7.23 -4.65 -2.87
N CYS A 132 7.51 -5.93 -2.56
CA CYS A 132 7.40 -6.45 -1.19
C CYS A 132 8.36 -5.72 -0.23
N ALA A 133 9.61 -5.48 -0.65
CA ALA A 133 10.60 -4.76 0.15
C ALA A 133 10.17 -3.33 0.44
N HIS A 134 9.65 -2.60 -0.55
CA HIS A 134 9.12 -1.24 -0.34
C HIS A 134 7.94 -1.23 0.62
N LYS A 135 6.99 -2.16 0.51
CA LYS A 135 5.87 -2.27 1.45
C LYS A 135 6.34 -2.60 2.87
N SER A 136 7.30 -3.50 3.01
CA SER A 136 7.91 -3.82 4.31
C SER A 136 8.59 -2.61 4.93
N LEU A 137 9.33 -1.82 4.13
CA LEU A 137 9.94 -0.58 4.58
C LEU A 137 8.91 0.45 5.04
N GLN A 138 7.83 0.64 4.26
CA GLN A 138 6.73 1.55 4.63
C GLN A 138 6.06 1.14 5.95
N LEU A 139 5.84 -0.17 6.17
CA LEU A 139 5.31 -0.70 7.42
C LEU A 139 6.27 -0.44 8.59
N SER A 140 7.57 -0.67 8.40
CA SER A 140 8.60 -0.40 9.41
C SER A 140 8.65 1.09 9.78
N GLN A 141 8.59 1.98 8.80
CA GLN A 141 8.52 3.43 9.03
C GLN A 141 7.26 3.80 9.81
N ARG A 142 6.10 3.25 9.44
CA ARG A 142 4.85 3.49 10.17
C ARG A 142 4.94 3.02 11.62
N ILE A 143 5.54 1.87 11.88
CA ILE A 143 5.79 1.38 13.24
C ILE A 143 6.65 2.37 14.03
N LEU A 144 7.74 2.89 13.45
CA LEU A 144 8.59 3.90 14.08
C LEU A 144 7.81 5.17 14.42
N HIS A 145 6.97 5.66 13.48
CA HIS A 145 6.16 6.86 13.71
C HIS A 145 5.09 6.67 14.78
N THR A 146 4.54 5.46 14.91
CA THR A 146 3.47 5.13 15.86
C THR A 146 3.96 4.55 17.18
N SER A 147 5.25 4.30 17.34
CA SER A 147 5.85 3.69 18.54
C SER A 147 5.80 4.61 19.78
N SER A 148 5.79 5.93 19.59
CA SER A 148 5.65 6.87 20.70
C SER A 148 4.29 6.73 21.38
N LYS A 149 4.29 6.78 22.73
CA LYS A 149 3.05 6.74 23.53
C LYS A 149 2.23 8.02 23.39
N SER A 150 2.87 9.17 23.12
CA SER A 150 2.17 10.45 23.00
C SER A 150 1.90 10.81 21.53
N ILE A 151 0.76 11.48 21.27
CA ILE A 151 0.43 12.01 19.95
C ILE A 151 1.49 13.00 19.48
N ARG A 152 1.99 13.86 20.37
CA ARG A 152 3.09 14.79 20.10
C ARG A 152 4.34 14.05 19.59
N GLY A 153 4.74 12.99 20.27
CA GLY A 153 5.89 12.18 19.87
C GLY A 153 5.69 11.50 18.51
N ARG A 154 4.48 11.02 18.20
CA ARG A 154 4.17 10.45 16.86
C ARG A 154 4.25 11.51 15.78
N LEU A 155 3.68 12.69 15.99
CA LEU A 155 3.76 13.83 15.07
C LEU A 155 5.21 14.25 14.83
N MET A 156 6.00 14.40 15.91
CA MET A 156 7.42 14.80 15.80
C MET A 156 8.26 13.76 15.09
N SER A 157 8.02 12.46 15.34
CA SER A 157 8.71 11.37 14.65
C SER A 157 8.45 11.44 13.14
N TYR A 158 7.18 11.59 12.73
CA TYR A 158 6.80 11.71 11.33
C TYR A 158 7.35 12.99 10.68
N PHE A 159 7.22 14.14 11.34
CA PHE A 159 7.70 15.42 10.81
C PHE A 159 9.22 15.46 10.68
N SER A 160 9.95 14.87 11.65
CA SER A 160 11.41 14.77 11.58
C SER A 160 11.88 13.96 10.37
N GLU A 161 11.19 12.88 10.03
CA GLU A 161 11.49 12.12 8.83
C GLU A 161 11.18 12.92 7.56
N CYS A 162 10.02 13.59 7.51
CA CYS A 162 9.67 14.47 6.38
C CYS A 162 10.71 15.57 6.18
N ALA A 163 11.20 16.20 7.26
CA ALA A 163 12.24 17.22 7.21
C ALA A 163 13.56 16.67 6.67
N LYS A 164 13.98 15.48 7.14
CA LYS A 164 15.17 14.78 6.62
C LYS A 164 15.08 14.51 5.13
N HIS A 165 13.94 14.00 4.67
CA HIS A 165 13.71 13.73 3.25
C HIS A 165 13.69 15.00 2.40
N ALA A 166 13.12 16.09 2.92
CA ALA A 166 13.06 17.37 2.24
C ALA A 166 14.39 18.13 2.28
N GLY A 167 15.35 17.74 3.15
CA GLY A 167 16.57 18.50 3.43
C GLY A 167 16.28 19.90 4.00
N SER A 168 15.12 20.10 4.63
CA SER A 168 14.64 21.41 5.10
C SER A 168 13.65 21.24 6.24
N ASN A 169 13.67 22.18 7.20
CA ASN A 169 12.65 22.23 8.25
C ASN A 169 11.26 22.67 7.73
N SER A 170 11.16 23.19 6.49
CA SER A 170 9.90 23.53 5.83
C SER A 170 9.57 22.55 4.72
N PHE A 171 8.49 21.80 4.86
CA PHE A 171 8.10 20.75 3.91
C PHE A 171 6.58 20.64 3.76
N LEU A 172 6.17 19.91 2.71
CA LEU A 172 4.76 19.56 2.47
C LEU A 172 4.53 18.10 2.86
N ILE A 173 3.45 17.83 3.58
CA ILE A 173 2.98 16.47 3.83
C ILE A 173 1.92 16.07 2.81
N PRO A 174 1.90 14.81 2.31
CA PRO A 174 0.94 14.36 1.31
C PRO A 174 -0.47 14.15 1.89
N TYR A 175 -0.58 14.04 3.22
CA TYR A 175 -1.80 13.69 3.92
C TYR A 175 -2.66 14.91 4.25
N ASN A 176 -3.98 14.79 4.09
CA ASN A 176 -4.91 15.68 4.78
C ASN A 176 -5.00 15.32 6.28
N ARG A 177 -5.75 16.07 7.09
CA ARG A 177 -5.82 15.85 8.55
C ARG A 177 -6.40 14.49 8.94
N GLN A 178 -7.40 13.99 8.21
CA GLN A 178 -7.95 12.66 8.47
C GLN A 178 -6.92 11.59 8.12
N GLN A 179 -6.34 11.66 6.93
CA GLN A 179 -5.32 10.70 6.48
C GLN A 179 -4.09 10.66 7.40
N LEU A 180 -3.65 11.82 7.92
CA LEU A 180 -2.55 11.87 8.87
C LEU A 180 -2.92 11.21 10.20
N ALA A 181 -4.13 11.43 10.69
CA ALA A 181 -4.63 10.80 11.91
C ALA A 181 -4.72 9.27 11.76
N ASP A 182 -5.25 8.81 10.63
CA ASP A 182 -5.33 7.38 10.29
C ASP A 182 -3.93 6.76 10.16
N TYR A 183 -3.00 7.47 9.52
CA TYR A 183 -1.61 7.03 9.39
C TYR A 183 -0.92 6.86 10.74
N LEU A 184 -1.09 7.83 11.65
CA LEU A 184 -0.51 7.84 12.99
C LEU A 184 -1.31 7.01 14.01
N ASN A 185 -2.43 6.43 13.60
CA ASN A 185 -3.34 5.66 14.45
C ASN A 185 -3.77 6.45 15.71
N VAL A 186 -4.36 7.63 15.47
CA VAL A 186 -4.86 8.54 16.50
C VAL A 186 -6.21 9.13 16.08
N ASP A 187 -7.00 9.58 17.07
CA ASP A 187 -8.21 10.34 16.77
C ASP A 187 -7.86 11.70 16.13
N ARG A 188 -8.59 12.06 15.07
CA ARG A 188 -8.36 13.30 14.30
C ARG A 188 -8.51 14.55 15.17
N SER A 189 -9.54 14.61 16.00
CA SER A 189 -9.81 15.81 16.83
C SER A 189 -8.71 15.99 17.86
N THR A 190 -8.33 14.91 18.51
CA THR A 190 -7.24 14.88 19.49
C THR A 190 -5.89 15.25 18.87
N MET A 191 -5.61 14.74 17.67
CA MET A 191 -4.41 15.09 16.91
C MET A 191 -4.37 16.58 16.53
N CYS A 192 -5.50 17.14 16.05
CA CYS A 192 -5.59 18.55 15.70
C CYS A 192 -5.41 19.46 16.92
N ASN A 193 -5.97 19.07 18.07
CA ASN A 193 -5.78 19.79 19.32
C ASN A 193 -4.31 19.77 19.76
N GLU A 194 -3.65 18.62 19.65
CA GLU A 194 -2.23 18.51 20.01
C GLU A 194 -1.34 19.32 19.04
N LEU A 195 -1.63 19.30 17.75
CA LEU A 195 -0.90 20.09 16.75
C LEU A 195 -1.03 21.60 17.03
N SER A 196 -2.22 22.05 17.47
CA SER A 196 -2.45 23.45 17.89
C SER A 196 -1.67 23.82 19.15
N LYS A 197 -1.52 22.89 20.10
CA LYS A 197 -0.65 23.10 21.27
C LYS A 197 0.80 23.20 20.86
N MET A 198 1.29 22.31 20.01
CA MET A 198 2.66 22.35 19.50
C MET A 198 2.97 23.66 18.78
N GLN A 199 1.99 24.24 18.08
CA GLN A 199 2.14 25.56 17.48
C GLN A 199 2.23 26.67 18.53
N LYS A 200 1.42 26.63 19.57
CA LYS A 200 1.48 27.58 20.70
C LYS A 200 2.80 27.48 21.47
N ASP A 201 3.31 26.25 21.63
CA ASP A 201 4.58 25.96 22.28
C ASP A 201 5.79 26.38 21.41
N GLY A 202 5.56 26.87 20.18
CA GLY A 202 6.60 27.32 19.27
C GLY A 202 7.39 26.20 18.59
N MET A 203 6.97 24.94 18.69
CA MET A 203 7.66 23.77 18.12
C MET A 203 7.43 23.64 16.62
N VAL A 204 6.24 24.00 16.15
CA VAL A 204 5.85 23.89 14.74
C VAL A 204 5.03 25.08 14.30
N GLU A 205 5.14 25.46 13.04
CA GLU A 205 4.16 26.26 12.34
C GLU A 205 3.51 25.45 11.23
N TYR A 206 2.23 25.65 10.98
CA TYR A 206 1.58 24.96 9.88
C TYR A 206 0.52 25.82 9.18
N LYS A 207 0.44 25.63 7.87
CA LYS A 207 -0.65 26.20 7.04
C LYS A 207 -1.10 25.12 6.05
N LYS A 208 -2.33 24.60 6.27
CA LYS A 208 -2.83 23.41 5.54
C LYS A 208 -1.83 22.26 5.68
N ASN A 209 -1.27 21.76 4.58
CA ASN A 209 -0.33 20.64 4.54
C ASN A 209 1.17 21.06 4.59
N ARG A 210 1.44 22.36 4.66
CA ARG A 210 2.81 22.86 4.87
C ARG A 210 3.11 22.90 6.34
N ILE A 211 4.23 22.30 6.72
CA ILE A 211 4.75 22.27 8.09
C ILE A 211 6.12 22.96 8.09
N LEU A 212 6.39 23.73 9.14
CA LEU A 212 7.69 24.29 9.47
C LEU A 212 8.03 23.82 10.88
N LEU A 213 9.11 23.06 11.02
CA LEU A 213 9.70 22.76 12.34
C LEU A 213 10.53 23.96 12.80
N LYS A 214 10.37 24.32 14.06
CA LYS A 214 11.19 25.35 14.72
C LYS A 214 12.22 24.66 15.61
N ASP A 215 13.38 25.27 15.69
CA ASP A 215 14.49 24.85 16.56
C ASP A 215 14.15 25.08 18.04
#